data_0cb7e6fd1684afa0f7c0c1e291f4a036
#
_entry.id   0cb7e6fd1684afa0f7c0c1e291f4a036
#
_cell.length_a   1.000
_cell.length_b   1.000
_cell.length_c   1.000
_cell.angle_alpha   90.00
_cell.angle_beta   90.00
_cell.angle_gamma   90.00
#
_symmetry.space_group_name_H-M   'P 1'
#
loop_
_entity.id
_entity.type
_entity.pdbx_description
1 polymer ?
#
loop_
_entity_poly.entity_id
_entity_poly.type
_entity_poly.pdbx_seq_one_letter_code
_entity_poly.pdbx_strand_id
1 'polypeptide(L)'
;MRYLPKSYLLKLTAVLFIIFIISGNCARMGNQKVAESPSRVFTEVSYYPSGKQEYSAEYLNGKLDGLSRRWSEDGYLISESVYSHGKLHGIWKKYYTNQRIMYKAHYFHGQKHGEEIWYYENGHIKSEQSFHYGVSAGTIIRWHPDGSIIY
;
A
#
# COMPACT_ATOMS: atom_id res chain seq x y z
N MET A 1 33.39 -35.07 -6.81
CA MET A 1 32.02 -34.96 -7.35
C MET A 1 31.24 -33.94 -6.52
N ARG A 2 31.00 -32.73 -7.06
CA ARG A 2 30.23 -31.69 -6.36
C ARG A 2 28.81 -31.71 -6.91
N TYR A 3 27.85 -31.95 -6.06
CA TYR A 3 26.43 -31.90 -6.40
C TYR A 3 26.02 -30.42 -6.55
N LEU A 4 25.50 -30.04 -7.72
CA LEU A 4 24.84 -28.80 -7.97
C LEU A 4 23.34 -28.89 -7.62
N PRO A 5 22.74 -27.90 -6.96
CA PRO A 5 21.32 -27.95 -6.60
C PRO A 5 20.42 -27.72 -7.83
N LYS A 6 19.34 -28.50 -7.89
CA LYS A 6 18.34 -28.60 -8.98
C LYS A 6 17.38 -27.38 -9.13
N SER A 7 17.77 -26.19 -8.80
CA SER A 7 16.85 -25.03 -8.82
C SER A 7 16.99 -24.07 -10.01
N TYR A 8 17.77 -24.41 -11.04
CA TYR A 8 18.00 -23.55 -12.22
C TYR A 8 17.32 -24.01 -13.52
N LEU A 9 16.40 -24.95 -13.49
CA LEU A 9 15.84 -25.53 -14.73
C LEU A 9 14.36 -25.23 -14.94
N LEU A 10 13.88 -24.00 -14.68
CA LEU A 10 12.51 -23.62 -15.05
C LEU A 10 12.37 -22.14 -15.47
N LYS A 11 13.24 -21.66 -16.31
CA LYS A 11 13.06 -20.35 -16.98
C LYS A 11 13.60 -20.33 -18.39
N LEU A 12 13.24 -21.31 -19.21
CA LEU A 12 13.49 -21.23 -20.66
C LEU A 12 12.43 -22.03 -21.42
N THR A 13 11.22 -21.47 -21.59
CA THR A 13 10.32 -21.94 -22.64
C THR A 13 9.48 -20.77 -23.15
N ALA A 14 9.61 -20.59 -24.46
CA ALA A 14 8.66 -20.07 -25.40
C ALA A 14 8.72 -18.58 -25.73
N VAL A 15 9.76 -18.17 -26.46
CA VAL A 15 9.58 -17.19 -27.53
C VAL A 15 9.49 -17.94 -28.83
N LEU A 16 8.29 -18.29 -29.28
CA LEU A 16 7.99 -18.74 -30.63
C LEU A 16 7.54 -17.55 -31.46
N PHE A 17 8.45 -17.01 -32.23
CA PHE A 17 8.11 -16.08 -33.33
C PHE A 17 7.44 -16.85 -34.45
N ILE A 18 6.13 -16.69 -34.59
CA ILE A 18 5.43 -17.10 -35.81
C ILE A 18 5.46 -15.89 -36.78
N ILE A 19 6.33 -15.96 -37.76
CA ILE A 19 6.29 -15.05 -38.91
C ILE A 19 5.19 -15.55 -39.84
N PHE A 20 4.07 -14.86 -39.90
CA PHE A 20 3.07 -15.01 -40.94
C PHE A 20 3.35 -14.03 -42.05
N ILE A 21 3.70 -14.57 -43.23
CA ILE A 21 3.79 -13.81 -44.49
C ILE A 21 2.38 -13.45 -44.90
N ILE A 22 2.11 -12.16 -44.99
CA ILE A 22 0.82 -11.63 -45.45
C ILE A 22 0.88 -11.45 -46.96
N SER A 23 0.20 -12.31 -47.70
CA SER A 23 -0.30 -12.02 -49.03
C SER A 23 -1.59 -11.22 -48.90
N GLY A 24 -1.68 -10.10 -49.61
CA GLY A 24 -2.67 -9.06 -49.41
C GLY A 24 -4.11 -9.50 -49.51
N ASN A 25 -4.89 -8.93 -48.61
CA ASN A 25 -6.28 -8.57 -48.89
C ASN A 25 -6.68 -7.40 -47.98
N CYS A 26 -6.99 -6.30 -48.64
CA CYS A 26 -7.53 -5.10 -48.01
C CYS A 26 -8.96 -5.41 -47.55
N ALA A 27 -9.15 -5.73 -46.28
CA ALA A 27 -10.45 -5.95 -45.66
C ALA A 27 -10.56 -5.09 -44.40
N ARG A 28 -11.35 -4.02 -44.55
CA ARG A 28 -12.22 -3.36 -43.57
C ARG A 28 -11.76 -3.45 -42.12
N MET A 29 -11.11 -2.40 -41.61
CA MET A 29 -10.85 -2.20 -40.17
C MET A 29 -12.21 -2.10 -39.43
N GLY A 30 -12.70 -3.25 -39.00
CA GLY A 30 -13.69 -3.30 -37.94
C GLY A 30 -12.98 -2.93 -36.65
N ASN A 31 -13.59 -2.04 -35.86
CA ASN A 31 -13.22 -1.73 -34.49
C ASN A 31 -13.13 -3.04 -33.67
N GLN A 32 -11.96 -3.66 -33.63
CA GLN A 32 -11.70 -4.68 -32.64
C GLN A 32 -11.58 -3.93 -31.28
N LYS A 33 -12.62 -4.06 -30.45
CA LYS A 33 -12.48 -3.80 -29.04
C LYS A 33 -11.29 -4.63 -28.56
N VAL A 34 -10.20 -3.96 -28.23
CA VAL A 34 -9.09 -4.59 -27.51
C VAL A 34 -9.74 -5.17 -26.25
N ALA A 35 -9.77 -6.49 -26.13
CA ALA A 35 -10.24 -7.15 -24.94
C ALA A 35 -9.29 -6.70 -23.81
N GLU A 36 -9.78 -5.87 -22.91
CA GLU A 36 -9.05 -5.52 -21.69
C GLU A 36 -8.73 -6.84 -20.98
N SER A 37 -7.46 -7.05 -20.68
CA SER A 37 -7.06 -8.20 -19.86
C SER A 37 -7.80 -8.11 -18.52
N PRO A 38 -8.34 -9.21 -17.99
CA PRO A 38 -9.08 -9.17 -16.74
C PRO A 38 -8.20 -8.55 -15.65
N SER A 39 -8.76 -7.61 -14.90
CA SER A 39 -8.07 -6.96 -13.79
C SER A 39 -7.63 -8.02 -12.76
N ARG A 40 -6.34 -8.05 -12.44
CA ARG A 40 -5.78 -9.01 -11.49
C ARG A 40 -5.73 -8.40 -10.11
N VAL A 41 -6.61 -8.85 -9.23
CA VAL A 41 -6.63 -8.52 -7.80
C VAL A 41 -5.97 -9.64 -7.02
N PHE A 42 -5.07 -9.33 -6.09
CA PHE A 42 -4.49 -10.29 -5.16
C PHE A 42 -4.05 -9.60 -3.87
N THR A 43 -3.92 -10.39 -2.81
CA THR A 43 -3.35 -9.96 -1.53
C THR A 43 -1.98 -10.62 -1.36
N GLU A 44 -0.96 -9.81 -1.12
CA GLU A 44 0.36 -10.27 -0.70
C GLU A 44 0.38 -10.41 0.82
N VAL A 45 1.00 -11.48 1.32
CA VAL A 45 1.16 -11.71 2.76
C VAL A 45 2.58 -12.19 3.02
N SER A 46 3.24 -11.61 4.03
CA SER A 46 4.51 -12.11 4.55
C SER A 46 4.41 -12.48 6.02
N TYR A 47 5.35 -13.32 6.47
CA TYR A 47 5.37 -13.86 7.81
C TYR A 47 6.76 -13.73 8.42
N TYR A 48 6.84 -13.52 9.71
CA TYR A 48 8.04 -13.66 10.51
C TYR A 48 8.54 -15.12 10.52
N PRO A 49 9.83 -15.36 10.85
CA PRO A 49 10.34 -16.71 11.03
C PRO A 49 9.55 -17.55 12.07
N SER A 50 8.91 -16.89 13.02
CA SER A 50 8.01 -17.48 14.01
C SER A 50 6.69 -18.01 13.44
N GLY A 51 6.41 -17.74 12.16
CA GLY A 51 5.15 -18.09 11.48
C GLY A 51 4.01 -17.09 11.70
N LYS A 52 4.21 -16.04 12.51
CA LYS A 52 3.22 -14.98 12.66
C LYS A 52 3.24 -14.03 11.47
N GLN A 53 2.08 -13.50 11.12
CA GLN A 53 1.96 -12.56 10.01
C GLN A 53 2.72 -11.25 10.32
N GLU A 54 3.54 -10.81 9.37
CA GLU A 54 4.29 -9.55 9.44
C GLU A 54 3.59 -8.45 8.64
N TYR A 55 3.08 -8.80 7.46
CA TYR A 55 2.57 -7.83 6.51
C TYR A 55 1.43 -8.42 5.69
N SER A 56 0.48 -7.57 5.29
CA SER A 56 -0.43 -7.87 4.18
C SER A 56 -0.72 -6.61 3.38
N ALA A 57 -0.92 -6.75 2.08
CA ALA A 57 -1.34 -5.67 1.22
C ALA A 57 -2.15 -6.16 0.02
N GLU A 58 -3.11 -5.34 -0.38
CA GLU A 58 -3.94 -5.57 -1.54
C GLU A 58 -3.35 -4.89 -2.77
N TYR A 59 -3.41 -5.60 -3.90
CA TYR A 59 -2.87 -5.16 -5.17
C TYR A 59 -3.93 -5.27 -6.27
N LEU A 60 -3.92 -4.28 -7.16
CA LEU A 60 -4.66 -4.29 -8.42
C LEU A 60 -3.67 -4.08 -9.57
N ASN A 61 -3.60 -5.03 -10.51
CA ASN A 61 -2.71 -4.97 -11.66
C ASN A 61 -1.23 -4.68 -11.31
N GLY A 62 -0.75 -5.27 -10.19
CA GLY A 62 0.63 -5.14 -9.71
C GLY A 62 0.96 -3.83 -8.98
N LYS A 63 -0.03 -2.99 -8.72
CA LYS A 63 0.11 -1.78 -7.90
C LYS A 63 -0.65 -1.94 -6.59
N LEU A 64 -0.11 -1.40 -5.50
CA LEU A 64 -0.82 -1.29 -4.23
C LEU A 64 -2.16 -0.57 -4.46
N ASP A 65 -3.27 -1.24 -4.15
CA ASP A 65 -4.63 -0.71 -4.30
C ASP A 65 -5.53 -1.40 -3.28
N GLY A 66 -5.95 -0.67 -2.27
CA GLY A 66 -6.65 -1.20 -1.12
C GLY A 66 -5.88 -1.09 0.18
N LEU A 67 -6.12 -2.01 1.09
CA LEU A 67 -5.63 -1.97 2.46
C LEU A 67 -4.24 -2.62 2.59
N SER A 68 -3.35 -1.96 3.33
CA SER A 68 -2.05 -2.50 3.74
C SER A 68 -1.93 -2.45 5.25
N ARG A 69 -1.46 -3.54 5.86
CA ARG A 69 -1.26 -3.70 7.30
C ARG A 69 0.10 -4.29 7.62
N ARG A 70 0.66 -3.86 8.75
CA ARG A 70 1.90 -4.42 9.30
C ARG A 70 1.73 -4.75 10.77
N TRP A 71 2.25 -5.88 11.19
CA TRP A 71 2.23 -6.37 12.58
C TRP A 71 3.65 -6.53 13.11
N SER A 72 3.80 -6.48 14.44
CA SER A 72 5.01 -6.88 15.15
C SER A 72 5.11 -8.41 15.24
N GLU A 73 6.28 -8.92 15.57
CA GLU A 73 6.48 -10.35 15.81
C GLU A 73 5.66 -10.87 17.01
N ASP A 74 5.30 -9.99 17.97
CA ASP A 74 4.36 -10.33 19.04
C ASP A 74 2.91 -10.43 18.59
N GLY A 75 2.59 -9.97 17.36
CA GLY A 75 1.25 -10.01 16.75
C GLY A 75 0.44 -8.73 16.94
N TYR A 76 1.04 -7.67 17.48
CA TYR A 76 0.38 -6.37 17.60
C TYR A 76 0.35 -5.63 16.26
N LEU A 77 -0.78 -5.01 15.93
CA LEU A 77 -0.89 -4.16 14.75
C LEU A 77 -0.01 -2.90 14.93
N ILE A 78 0.96 -2.71 14.04
CA ILE A 78 1.85 -1.54 14.04
C ILE A 78 1.28 -0.40 13.22
N SER A 79 0.74 -0.73 12.03
CA SER A 79 0.20 0.28 11.13
C SER A 79 -0.82 -0.30 10.16
N GLU A 80 -1.73 0.56 9.73
CA GLU A 80 -2.61 0.32 8.59
C GLU A 80 -2.68 1.55 7.69
N SER A 81 -2.79 1.33 6.40
CA SER A 81 -2.86 2.39 5.40
C SER A 81 -3.67 1.95 4.20
N VAL A 82 -4.30 2.90 3.52
CA VAL A 82 -5.06 2.65 2.30
C VAL A 82 -4.31 3.24 1.11
N TYR A 83 -4.28 2.49 0.03
CA TYR A 83 -3.64 2.89 -1.23
C TYR A 83 -4.65 2.90 -2.37
N SER A 84 -4.41 3.76 -3.33
CA SER A 84 -5.05 3.73 -4.64
C SER A 84 -4.01 3.97 -5.73
N HIS A 85 -3.95 3.03 -6.70
CA HIS A 85 -3.01 3.09 -7.83
C HIS A 85 -1.54 3.29 -7.41
N GLY A 86 -1.12 2.65 -6.30
CA GLY A 86 0.24 2.71 -5.74
C GLY A 86 0.54 3.95 -4.88
N LYS A 87 -0.44 4.82 -4.63
CA LYS A 87 -0.27 6.02 -3.81
C LYS A 87 -1.14 5.95 -2.56
N LEU A 88 -0.64 6.44 -1.43
CA LEU A 88 -1.46 6.61 -0.22
C LEU A 88 -2.72 7.41 -0.55
N HIS A 89 -3.89 6.87 -0.21
CA HIS A 89 -5.18 7.46 -0.48
C HIS A 89 -6.18 7.04 0.58
N GLY A 90 -6.61 7.97 1.43
CA GLY A 90 -7.43 7.66 2.61
C GLY A 90 -6.64 7.81 3.90
N ILE A 91 -6.90 6.95 4.87
CA ILE A 91 -6.35 7.10 6.22
C ILE A 91 -5.11 6.20 6.36
N TRP A 92 -4.06 6.79 6.94
CA TRP A 92 -2.92 6.07 7.49
C TRP A 92 -2.92 6.18 9.00
N LYS A 93 -2.83 5.03 9.70
CA LYS A 93 -2.73 4.96 11.15
C LYS A 93 -1.48 4.19 11.58
N LYS A 94 -0.91 4.59 12.71
CA LYS A 94 0.08 3.83 13.48
C LYS A 94 -0.44 3.61 14.89
N TYR A 95 0.02 2.55 15.54
CA TYR A 95 -0.46 2.13 16.83
C TYR A 95 0.69 2.00 17.83
N TYR A 96 0.42 2.27 19.08
CA TYR A 96 1.24 1.89 20.21
C TYR A 96 1.14 0.39 20.50
N THR A 97 2.03 -0.14 21.33
CA THR A 97 1.99 -1.55 21.76
C THR A 97 0.72 -1.91 22.53
N ASN A 98 0.11 -0.95 23.24
CA ASN A 98 -1.20 -1.10 23.89
C ASN A 98 -2.39 -1.02 22.91
N GLN A 99 -2.14 -1.02 21.58
CA GLN A 99 -3.10 -0.97 20.48
C GLN A 99 -3.92 0.33 20.38
N ARG A 100 -3.57 1.36 21.16
CA ARG A 100 -4.14 2.70 20.95
C ARG A 100 -3.48 3.37 19.75
N ILE A 101 -4.24 4.24 19.09
CA ILE A 101 -3.72 5.01 17.96
C ILE A 101 -2.61 5.96 18.48
N MET A 102 -1.44 5.90 17.83
CA MET A 102 -0.32 6.80 18.04
C MET A 102 -0.35 7.97 17.03
N TYR A 103 -0.77 7.68 15.81
CA TYR A 103 -0.76 8.60 14.68
C TYR A 103 -1.92 8.31 13.75
N LYS A 104 -2.55 9.36 13.22
CA LYS A 104 -3.57 9.30 12.18
C LYS A 104 -3.37 10.45 11.21
N ALA A 105 -3.38 10.19 9.93
CA ALA A 105 -3.38 11.24 8.91
C ALA A 105 -4.21 10.83 7.70
N HIS A 106 -4.77 11.84 7.02
CA HIS A 106 -5.48 11.67 5.77
C HIS A 106 -4.55 11.97 4.59
N TYR A 107 -4.67 11.17 3.54
CA TYR A 107 -3.90 11.29 2.32
C TYR A 107 -4.80 11.31 1.10
N PHE A 108 -4.43 12.11 0.12
CA PHE A 108 -5.05 12.15 -1.20
C PHE A 108 -3.96 12.10 -2.27
N HIS A 109 -3.95 11.04 -3.08
CA HIS A 109 -2.95 10.78 -4.13
C HIS A 109 -1.48 10.92 -3.68
N GLY A 110 -1.17 10.42 -2.47
CA GLY A 110 0.18 10.41 -1.90
C GLY A 110 0.57 11.69 -1.13
N GLN A 111 -0.28 12.70 -1.11
CA GLN A 111 -0.07 13.93 -0.36
C GLN A 111 -0.98 13.99 0.86
N LYS A 112 -0.50 14.54 1.98
CA LYS A 112 -1.35 14.80 3.14
C LYS A 112 -2.47 15.77 2.74
N HIS A 113 -3.71 15.41 3.05
CA HIS A 113 -4.87 16.23 2.75
C HIS A 113 -5.95 16.01 3.80
N GLY A 114 -6.22 17.01 4.63
CA GLY A 114 -7.03 16.90 5.82
C GLY A 114 -6.19 16.90 7.09
N GLU A 115 -6.67 16.27 8.13
CA GLU A 115 -6.08 16.28 9.46
C GLU A 115 -4.93 15.30 9.60
N GLU A 116 -3.88 15.73 10.31
CA GLU A 116 -2.82 14.91 10.89
C GLU A 116 -2.89 15.04 12.40
N ILE A 117 -3.04 13.93 13.11
CA ILE A 117 -3.19 13.89 14.56
C ILE A 117 -2.18 12.91 15.15
N TRP A 118 -1.44 13.39 16.14
CA TRP A 118 -0.61 12.57 17.02
C TRP A 118 -1.29 12.43 18.37
N TYR A 119 -1.20 11.27 18.96
CA TYR A 119 -1.77 10.95 20.26
C TYR A 119 -0.67 10.57 21.25
N TYR A 120 -0.92 10.80 22.50
CA TYR A 120 -0.19 10.20 23.62
C TYR A 120 -0.65 8.75 23.83
N GLU A 121 0.16 7.97 24.55
CA GLU A 121 -0.15 6.57 24.86
C GLU A 121 -1.39 6.42 25.76
N ASN A 122 -1.75 7.46 26.53
CA ASN A 122 -3.01 7.52 27.30
C ASN A 122 -4.25 7.77 26.40
N GLY A 123 -4.06 8.11 25.11
CA GLY A 123 -5.11 8.35 24.12
C GLY A 123 -5.49 9.83 23.95
N HIS A 124 -4.95 10.74 24.75
CA HIS A 124 -5.16 12.17 24.56
C HIS A 124 -4.42 12.66 23.31
N ILE A 125 -4.96 13.68 22.66
CA ILE A 125 -4.30 14.32 21.50
C ILE A 125 -3.00 14.98 21.99
N LYS A 126 -1.91 14.76 21.27
CA LYS A 126 -0.61 15.37 21.47
C LYS A 126 -0.42 16.59 20.57
N SER A 127 -0.78 16.42 19.29
CA SER A 127 -0.78 17.52 18.33
C SER A 127 -1.73 17.25 17.19
N GLU A 128 -2.23 18.34 16.61
CA GLU A 128 -3.10 18.34 15.45
C GLU A 128 -2.68 19.41 14.47
N GLN A 129 -2.73 19.08 13.18
CA GLN A 129 -2.42 20.01 12.09
C GLN A 129 -3.24 19.64 10.86
N SER A 130 -3.71 20.64 10.13
CA SER A 130 -4.39 20.46 8.85
C SER A 130 -3.41 20.60 7.68
N PHE A 131 -3.70 19.88 6.60
CA PHE A 131 -2.94 19.91 5.36
C PHE A 131 -3.87 20.03 4.16
N HIS A 132 -3.39 20.74 3.13
CA HIS A 132 -4.03 20.80 1.83
C HIS A 132 -3.02 20.50 0.74
N TYR A 133 -3.16 19.33 0.10
CA TYR A 133 -2.24 18.79 -0.92
C TYR A 133 -0.76 18.88 -0.52
N GLY A 134 -0.44 18.39 0.68
CA GLY A 134 0.93 18.32 1.21
C GLY A 134 1.41 19.61 1.88
N VAL A 135 0.70 20.72 1.71
CA VAL A 135 1.04 22.00 2.32
C VAL A 135 0.29 22.16 3.65
N SER A 136 0.99 22.61 4.69
CA SER A 136 0.38 22.91 5.98
C SER A 136 -0.65 24.01 5.84
N ALA A 137 -1.86 23.77 6.36
CA ALA A 137 -2.96 24.72 6.39
C ALA A 137 -3.27 25.07 7.85
N GLY A 138 -2.94 26.30 8.24
CA GLY A 138 -3.13 26.74 9.62
C GLY A 138 -1.98 26.42 10.57
N THR A 139 -2.21 26.67 11.85
CA THR A 139 -1.24 26.51 12.93
C THR A 139 -1.35 25.11 13.51
N ILE A 140 -0.22 24.53 13.89
CA ILE A 140 -0.21 23.30 14.68
C ILE A 140 -0.67 23.60 16.12
N ILE A 141 -1.64 22.84 16.61
CA ILE A 141 -2.09 22.89 17.99
C ILE A 141 -1.42 21.76 18.74
N ARG A 142 -1.00 22.01 19.98
CA ARG A 142 -0.34 21.02 20.84
C ARG A 142 -0.99 20.98 22.22
N TRP A 143 -0.96 19.81 22.83
CA TRP A 143 -1.52 19.58 24.16
C TRP A 143 -0.52 18.85 25.04
N HIS A 144 -0.62 19.05 26.33
CA HIS A 144 0.02 18.25 27.36
C HIS A 144 -0.70 16.88 27.51
N PRO A 145 -0.04 15.89 28.13
CA PRO A 145 -0.67 14.56 28.37
C PRO A 145 -1.94 14.61 29.21
N ASP A 146 -2.17 15.65 29.99
CA ASP A 146 -3.39 15.88 30.75
C ASP A 146 -4.53 16.51 29.93
N GLY A 147 -4.26 16.88 28.67
CA GLY A 147 -5.22 17.48 27.74
C GLY A 147 -5.25 19.02 27.78
N SER A 148 -4.41 19.68 28.57
CA SER A 148 -4.29 21.14 28.56
C SER A 148 -3.52 21.61 27.32
N ILE A 149 -3.90 22.79 26.76
CA ILE A 149 -3.28 23.35 25.56
C ILE A 149 -1.90 23.90 25.89
N ILE A 150 -0.94 23.67 24.98
CA ILE A 150 0.38 24.31 24.99
C ILE A 150 0.28 25.58 24.13
N TYR A 151 0.46 26.75 24.75
CA TYR A 151 0.45 28.05 24.09
C TYR A 151 1.83 28.44 23.57
#